data_4a852dcddd271e822ef3e7fad06ec9c8
#
_entry.id   4a852dcddd271e822ef3e7fad06ec9c8
#
_cell.length_a   1.000
_cell.length_b   1.000
_cell.length_c   1.000
_cell.angle_alpha   90.00
_cell.angle_beta   90.00
_cell.angle_gamma   90.00
#
_symmetry.space_group_name_H-M   'P 1'
#
loop_
_entity.id
_entity.type
_entity.pdbx_description
1 polymer ?
#
loop_
_entity_poly.entity_id
_entity_poly.type
_entity_poly.pdbx_seq_one_letter_code
_entity_poly.pdbx_strand_id
1 'polypeptide(L)'
;ALALSSKDTHNNVVLGLPLSQYKEDKNTLINKVMKESNKEIILNGNAKKIIIDDVEVFPEAIVTLEDDYEGIVIDIGGRTTDAALVENYRGKRKIINPISIPAGTINLYGDFVNLLNGRFSLDLKLQDAERILKNGLLLDGKLQCIDFAIEVFEKFVADLINRLQIEYSLRTNHISLTGGGAELFGETLRNRLGDGVH
;
A
#
# COMPACT_ATOMS: atom_id res chain seq x y z
N ALA A 1 0.50 -21.31 6.25
CA ALA A 1 -0.09 -20.23 7.06
C ALA A 1 -1.34 -20.74 7.79
N LEU A 2 -2.46 -21.05 7.12
CA LEU A 2 -3.75 -21.44 7.74
C LEU A 2 -3.61 -22.57 8.77
N ALA A 3 -2.82 -23.58 8.46
CA ALA A 3 -2.59 -24.72 9.35
C ALA A 3 -1.91 -24.37 10.68
N LEU A 4 -1.15 -23.28 10.72
CA LEU A 4 -0.46 -22.78 11.91
C LEU A 4 -1.33 -21.81 12.71
N SER A 5 -2.22 -21.07 12.06
CA SER A 5 -3.02 -20.03 12.68
C SER A 5 -4.37 -20.49 13.18
N SER A 6 -5.04 -21.41 12.47
CA SER A 6 -6.35 -21.93 12.88
C SER A 6 -6.20 -23.22 13.70
N LYS A 7 -7.05 -23.39 14.72
CA LYS A 7 -7.22 -24.63 15.48
C LYS A 7 -8.32 -25.51 14.91
N ASP A 8 -9.19 -24.95 14.08
CA ASP A 8 -10.39 -25.59 13.57
C ASP A 8 -10.12 -26.42 12.32
N THR A 9 -10.94 -27.42 12.10
CA THR A 9 -10.93 -28.21 10.87
C THR A 9 -11.59 -27.44 9.72
N HIS A 10 -12.69 -26.73 9.99
CA HIS A 10 -13.46 -25.94 9.04
C HIS A 10 -13.09 -24.46 9.14
N ASN A 11 -12.86 -23.81 8.01
CA ASN A 11 -12.36 -22.44 7.99
C ASN A 11 -12.99 -21.65 6.84
N ASN A 12 -13.39 -20.41 7.14
CA ASN A 12 -13.65 -19.38 6.14
C ASN A 12 -12.38 -18.53 5.98
N VAL A 13 -11.99 -18.27 4.74
CA VAL A 13 -10.72 -17.59 4.43
C VAL A 13 -11.00 -16.28 3.75
N VAL A 14 -10.40 -15.22 4.27
CA VAL A 14 -10.39 -13.89 3.64
C VAL A 14 -9.00 -13.63 3.09
N LEU A 15 -8.92 -13.21 1.83
CA LEU A 15 -7.69 -12.89 1.13
C LEU A 15 -7.72 -11.45 0.62
N GLY A 16 -6.56 -10.81 0.58
CA GLY A 16 -6.35 -9.50 -0.03
C GLY A 16 -5.85 -9.62 -1.47
N LEU A 17 -6.27 -8.71 -2.32
CA LEU A 17 -5.64 -8.43 -3.60
C LEU A 17 -5.38 -6.93 -3.76
N PRO A 18 -4.27 -6.53 -4.39
CA PRO A 18 -4.06 -5.15 -4.79
C PRO A 18 -5.24 -4.63 -5.62
N LEU A 19 -5.55 -3.33 -5.47
CA LEU A 19 -6.68 -2.69 -6.18
C LEU A 19 -6.67 -2.95 -7.68
N SER A 20 -5.50 -2.84 -8.31
CA SER A 20 -5.30 -3.03 -9.75
C SER A 20 -5.61 -4.45 -10.22
N GLN A 21 -5.40 -5.47 -9.37
CA GLN A 21 -5.60 -6.89 -9.70
C GLN A 21 -6.99 -7.41 -9.30
N TYR A 22 -7.68 -6.69 -8.41
CA TYR A 22 -8.91 -7.19 -7.80
C TYR A 22 -9.98 -7.56 -8.82
N LYS A 23 -10.22 -6.72 -9.82
CA LYS A 23 -11.29 -6.94 -10.80
C LYS A 23 -11.04 -8.17 -11.69
N GLU A 24 -9.79 -8.39 -12.07
CA GLU A 24 -9.42 -9.45 -13.01
C GLU A 24 -9.12 -10.77 -12.30
N ASP A 25 -8.42 -10.73 -11.17
CA ASP A 25 -7.87 -11.91 -10.52
C ASP A 25 -8.72 -12.48 -9.39
N LYS A 26 -9.73 -11.74 -8.89
CA LYS A 26 -10.57 -12.17 -7.77
C LYS A 26 -11.10 -13.60 -7.94
N ASN A 27 -11.79 -13.87 -9.05
CA ASN A 27 -12.40 -15.17 -9.28
C ASN A 27 -11.36 -16.27 -9.52
N THR A 28 -10.26 -15.93 -10.16
CA THR A 28 -9.13 -16.85 -10.38
C THR A 28 -8.51 -17.27 -9.05
N LEU A 29 -8.33 -16.32 -8.12
CA LEU A 29 -7.79 -16.60 -6.79
C LEU A 29 -8.73 -17.45 -5.95
N ILE A 30 -10.04 -17.12 -5.92
CA ILE A 30 -11.07 -17.91 -5.24
C ILE A 30 -11.04 -19.35 -5.75
N ASN A 31 -11.13 -19.55 -7.07
CA ASN A 31 -11.12 -20.87 -7.69
C ASN A 31 -9.85 -21.66 -7.39
N LYS A 32 -8.69 -21.00 -7.38
CA LYS A 32 -7.41 -21.63 -7.04
C LYS A 32 -7.39 -22.16 -5.61
N VAL A 33 -7.89 -21.38 -4.66
CA VAL A 33 -7.93 -21.77 -3.24
C VAL A 33 -8.97 -22.87 -3.03
N MET A 34 -10.18 -22.71 -3.59
CA MET A 34 -11.26 -23.70 -3.45
C MET A 34 -10.92 -25.04 -4.10
N LYS A 35 -10.12 -25.07 -5.17
CA LYS A 35 -9.62 -26.31 -5.78
C LYS A 35 -8.78 -27.15 -4.82
N GLU A 36 -8.18 -26.53 -3.83
CA GLU A 36 -7.34 -27.17 -2.81
C GLU A 36 -7.97 -27.09 -1.40
N SER A 37 -9.28 -26.94 -1.32
CA SER A 37 -10.01 -26.65 -0.08
C SER A 37 -10.01 -27.77 0.96
N ASN A 38 -9.62 -29.00 0.63
CA ASN A 38 -9.56 -30.12 1.55
C ASN A 38 -8.17 -30.74 1.54
N LYS A 39 -7.42 -30.54 2.61
CA LYS A 39 -6.06 -31.06 2.75
C LYS A 39 -5.82 -31.66 4.13
N GLU A 40 -5.09 -32.75 4.13
CA GLU A 40 -4.51 -33.36 5.33
C GLU A 40 -3.00 -33.07 5.33
N ILE A 41 -2.49 -32.55 6.43
CA ILE A 41 -1.09 -32.19 6.61
C ILE A 41 -0.57 -32.77 7.92
N ILE A 42 0.74 -33.00 8.01
CA ILE A 42 1.41 -33.36 9.24
C ILE A 42 2.02 -32.08 9.84
N LEU A 43 1.56 -31.71 11.03
CA LEU A 43 2.08 -30.57 11.78
C LEU A 43 2.66 -31.08 13.12
N ASN A 44 3.96 -30.89 13.33
CA ASN A 44 4.66 -31.36 14.53
C ASN A 44 4.42 -32.84 14.86
N GLY A 45 4.38 -33.67 13.81
CA GLY A 45 4.15 -35.13 13.94
C GLY A 45 2.71 -35.58 14.07
N ASN A 46 1.74 -34.64 14.14
CA ASN A 46 0.33 -34.93 14.23
C ASN A 46 -0.39 -34.62 12.91
N ALA A 47 -1.28 -35.53 12.49
CA ALA A 47 -2.12 -35.30 11.33
C ALA A 47 -3.16 -34.22 11.66
N LYS A 48 -3.29 -33.24 10.77
CA LYS A 48 -4.28 -32.17 10.85
C LYS A 48 -5.02 -32.04 9.54
N LYS A 49 -6.34 -32.14 9.61
CA LYS A 49 -7.22 -31.91 8.47
C LYS A 49 -7.64 -30.45 8.44
N ILE A 50 -7.59 -29.85 7.25
CA ILE A 50 -8.03 -28.48 6.99
C ILE A 50 -9.05 -28.52 5.86
N ILE A 51 -10.20 -27.93 6.11
CA ILE A 51 -11.28 -27.75 5.14
C ILE A 51 -11.52 -26.23 5.03
N ILE A 52 -11.52 -25.72 3.83
CA ILE A 52 -11.91 -24.35 3.53
C ILE A 52 -13.34 -24.41 3.00
N ASP A 53 -14.29 -23.88 3.76
CA ASP A 53 -15.70 -23.89 3.43
C ASP A 53 -16.07 -22.74 2.49
N ASP A 54 -15.44 -21.57 2.69
CA ASP A 54 -15.65 -20.39 1.85
C ASP A 54 -14.39 -19.55 1.74
N VAL A 55 -14.28 -18.81 0.62
CA VAL A 55 -13.19 -17.89 0.32
C VAL A 55 -13.76 -16.57 -0.16
N GLU A 56 -13.51 -15.52 0.60
CA GLU A 56 -13.78 -14.16 0.18
C GLU A 56 -12.48 -13.44 -0.18
N VAL A 57 -12.54 -12.61 -1.23
CA VAL A 57 -11.39 -11.79 -1.65
C VAL A 57 -11.81 -10.34 -1.65
N PHE A 58 -11.02 -9.50 -0.96
CA PHE A 58 -11.21 -8.06 -0.86
C PHE A 58 -10.00 -7.31 -1.43
N PRO A 59 -10.21 -6.10 -1.93
CA PRO A 59 -9.11 -5.20 -2.28
C PRO A 59 -8.45 -4.68 -1.01
N GLU A 60 -7.13 -4.81 -0.91
CA GLU A 60 -6.36 -4.54 0.31
C GLU A 60 -6.59 -3.13 0.87
N ALA A 61 -6.55 -2.12 0.01
CA ALA A 61 -6.73 -0.71 0.40
C ALA A 61 -8.15 -0.38 0.93
N ILE A 62 -9.16 -1.19 0.62
CA ILE A 62 -10.56 -0.89 0.94
C ILE A 62 -11.01 -1.53 2.26
N VAL A 63 -10.32 -2.56 2.71
CA VAL A 63 -10.69 -3.28 3.95
C VAL A 63 -10.62 -2.40 5.19
N THR A 64 -9.78 -1.37 5.17
CA THR A 64 -9.58 -0.44 6.29
C THR A 64 -10.57 0.72 6.33
N LEU A 65 -11.37 0.87 5.26
CA LEU A 65 -12.35 1.96 5.17
C LEU A 65 -13.63 1.66 5.93
N GLU A 66 -14.26 2.69 6.48
CA GLU A 66 -15.60 2.60 7.09
C GLU A 66 -16.64 2.13 6.06
N ASP A 67 -17.69 1.44 6.51
CA ASP A 67 -18.66 0.78 5.62
C ASP A 67 -19.41 1.72 4.69
N ASP A 68 -19.60 2.96 5.09
CA ASP A 68 -20.27 4.03 4.33
C ASP A 68 -19.32 4.98 3.60
N TYR A 69 -18.00 4.68 3.61
CA TYR A 69 -17.02 5.54 2.95
C TYR A 69 -17.30 5.68 1.45
N GLU A 70 -17.35 6.93 1.00
CA GLU A 70 -17.37 7.35 -0.40
C GLU A 70 -16.24 8.33 -0.66
N GLY A 71 -15.45 8.09 -1.70
CA GLY A 71 -14.31 8.93 -2.03
C GLY A 71 -13.17 8.16 -2.71
N ILE A 72 -12.02 8.79 -2.81
CA ILE A 72 -10.83 8.21 -3.41
C ILE A 72 -10.00 7.56 -2.32
N VAL A 73 -9.62 6.31 -2.51
CA VAL A 73 -8.61 5.63 -1.70
C VAL A 73 -7.29 5.63 -2.45
N ILE A 74 -6.20 5.94 -1.75
CA ILE A 74 -4.83 5.95 -2.29
C ILE A 74 -3.98 5.10 -1.34
N ASP A 75 -3.48 3.98 -1.85
CA ASP A 75 -2.57 3.07 -1.14
C ASP A 75 -1.14 3.29 -1.63
N ILE A 76 -0.32 3.92 -0.79
CA ILE A 76 1.08 4.20 -1.12
C ILE A 76 1.95 3.07 -0.56
N GLY A 77 2.21 2.08 -1.40
CA GLY A 77 3.05 0.94 -1.09
C GLY A 77 4.55 1.19 -1.28
N GLY A 78 5.33 0.13 -1.12
CA GLY A 78 6.79 0.20 -1.31
C GLY A 78 7.20 0.36 -2.77
N ARG A 79 6.49 -0.27 -3.71
CA ARG A 79 6.83 -0.28 -5.14
C ARG A 79 5.79 0.38 -6.02
N THR A 80 4.55 0.38 -5.60
CA THR A 80 3.41 0.93 -6.33
C THR A 80 2.60 1.85 -5.45
N THR A 81 1.89 2.77 -6.08
CA THR A 81 0.77 3.49 -5.47
C THR A 81 -0.49 3.09 -6.22
N ASP A 82 -1.41 2.48 -5.51
CA ASP A 82 -2.68 2.04 -6.04
C ASP A 82 -3.79 3.02 -5.63
N ALA A 83 -4.71 3.33 -6.53
CA ALA A 83 -5.83 4.22 -6.22
C ALA A 83 -7.12 3.75 -6.89
N ALA A 84 -8.26 4.09 -6.28
CA ALA A 84 -9.58 3.88 -6.85
C ALA A 84 -10.58 4.87 -6.26
N LEU A 85 -11.64 5.16 -7.02
CA LEU A 85 -12.84 5.80 -6.50
C LEU A 85 -13.75 4.72 -5.90
N VAL A 86 -14.20 4.94 -4.68
CA VAL A 86 -15.15 4.09 -3.95
C VAL A 86 -16.49 4.81 -3.89
N GLU A 87 -17.53 4.17 -4.39
CA GLU A 87 -18.91 4.63 -4.27
C GLU A 87 -19.74 3.60 -3.52
N ASN A 88 -20.75 4.08 -2.79
CA ASN A 88 -21.73 3.21 -2.13
C ASN A 88 -23.04 3.23 -2.95
N TYR A 89 -23.32 2.13 -3.62
CA TYR A 89 -24.56 1.99 -4.38
C TYR A 89 -25.47 0.95 -3.75
N ARG A 90 -26.58 1.41 -3.15
CA ARG A 90 -27.59 0.56 -2.48
C ARG A 90 -26.96 -0.35 -1.39
N GLY A 91 -26.07 0.21 -0.57
CA GLY A 91 -25.40 -0.53 0.51
C GLY A 91 -24.31 -1.50 0.03
N LYS A 92 -23.90 -1.41 -1.25
CA LYS A 92 -22.78 -2.18 -1.78
C LYS A 92 -21.67 -1.27 -2.25
N ARG A 93 -20.46 -1.50 -1.79
CA ARG A 93 -19.28 -0.80 -2.27
C ARG A 93 -19.00 -1.15 -3.73
N LYS A 94 -18.80 -0.12 -4.53
CA LYS A 94 -18.40 -0.23 -5.93
C LYS A 94 -17.06 0.44 -6.12
N ILE A 95 -16.11 -0.29 -6.70
CA ILE A 95 -14.78 0.20 -7.04
C ILE A 95 -14.81 0.66 -8.48
N ILE A 96 -14.45 1.93 -8.69
CA ILE A 96 -14.48 2.57 -9.99
C ILE A 96 -13.07 3.00 -10.36
N ASN A 97 -12.71 2.72 -11.61
CA ASN A 97 -11.45 3.12 -12.24
C ASN A 97 -10.21 2.83 -11.37
N PRO A 98 -9.97 1.57 -10.94
CA PRO A 98 -8.77 1.24 -10.18
C PRO A 98 -7.54 1.42 -11.06
N ILE A 99 -6.52 2.11 -10.53
CA ILE A 99 -5.24 2.32 -11.21
C ILE A 99 -4.09 1.89 -10.31
N SER A 100 -2.97 1.54 -10.93
CA SER A 100 -1.69 1.28 -10.27
C SER A 100 -0.60 2.14 -10.92
N ILE A 101 0.07 2.92 -10.11
CA ILE A 101 1.19 3.77 -10.52
C ILE A 101 2.47 3.06 -10.07
N PRO A 102 3.45 2.76 -10.96
CA PRO A 102 4.68 2.07 -10.60
C PRO A 102 5.66 3.02 -9.90
N ALA A 103 5.22 3.61 -8.81
CA ALA A 103 5.97 4.54 -7.97
C ALA A 103 5.57 4.32 -6.51
N GLY A 104 6.55 4.07 -5.65
CA GLY A 104 6.35 3.82 -4.23
C GLY A 104 7.56 4.25 -3.40
N THR A 105 7.49 4.03 -2.10
CA THR A 105 8.49 4.54 -1.14
C THR A 105 9.89 3.97 -1.35
N ILE A 106 10.02 2.72 -1.83
CA ILE A 106 11.32 2.09 -2.06
C ILE A 106 12.10 2.81 -3.16
N ASN A 107 11.44 3.17 -4.27
CA ASN A 107 12.06 3.91 -5.36
C ASN A 107 12.55 5.27 -4.86
N LEU A 108 11.71 5.95 -4.09
CA LEU A 108 11.99 7.27 -3.54
C LEU A 108 13.17 7.24 -2.55
N TYR A 109 13.20 6.26 -1.66
CA TYR A 109 14.35 6.06 -0.77
C TYR A 109 15.63 5.75 -1.54
N GLY A 110 15.52 5.01 -2.66
CA GLY A 110 16.64 4.76 -3.55
C GLY A 110 17.19 6.07 -4.15
N ASP A 111 16.33 6.90 -4.70
CA ASP A 111 16.71 8.20 -5.28
C ASP A 111 17.33 9.14 -4.23
N PHE A 112 16.73 9.22 -3.04
CA PHE A 112 17.24 9.98 -1.90
C PHE A 112 18.65 9.54 -1.51
N VAL A 113 18.86 8.24 -1.29
CA VAL A 113 20.16 7.68 -0.91
C VAL A 113 21.21 7.89 -2.01
N ASN A 114 20.82 7.72 -3.29
CA ASN A 114 21.72 7.94 -4.43
C ASN A 114 22.21 9.40 -4.50
N LEU A 115 21.34 10.37 -4.23
CA LEU A 115 21.73 11.79 -4.18
C LEU A 115 22.72 12.05 -3.06
N LEU A 116 22.49 11.49 -1.86
CA LEU A 116 23.41 11.62 -0.73
C LEU A 116 24.76 10.98 -1.04
N ASN A 117 24.76 9.76 -1.60
CA ASN A 117 25.98 9.04 -2.00
C ASN A 117 26.77 9.85 -3.03
N GLY A 118 26.10 10.39 -4.04
CA GLY A 118 26.75 11.22 -5.06
C GLY A 118 27.35 12.51 -4.50
N ARG A 119 26.63 13.18 -3.58
CA ARG A 119 27.07 14.47 -3.01
C ARG A 119 28.22 14.32 -2.04
N PHE A 120 28.18 13.29 -1.20
CA PHE A 120 29.11 13.13 -0.08
C PHE A 120 30.12 11.99 -0.28
N SER A 121 30.10 11.32 -1.46
CA SER A 121 30.96 10.17 -1.79
C SER A 121 30.83 9.04 -0.75
N LEU A 122 29.59 8.69 -0.40
CA LEU A 122 29.23 7.65 0.56
C LEU A 122 28.79 6.37 -0.15
N ASP A 123 28.61 5.29 0.63
CA ASP A 123 28.01 4.02 0.19
C ASP A 123 26.83 3.65 1.09
N LEU A 124 25.90 4.60 1.27
CA LEU A 124 24.66 4.40 2.00
C LEU A 124 23.78 3.38 1.26
N LYS A 125 23.04 2.61 2.03
CA LYS A 125 22.10 1.59 1.52
C LYS A 125 20.66 2.07 1.72
N LEU A 126 19.72 1.43 1.03
CA LEU A 126 18.30 1.77 1.10
C LEU A 126 17.77 1.81 2.55
N GLN A 127 18.21 0.88 3.38
CA GLN A 127 17.85 0.79 4.80
C GLN A 127 18.32 1.99 5.64
N ASP A 128 19.27 2.80 5.16
CA ASP A 128 19.75 4.00 5.85
C ASP A 128 18.81 5.19 5.66
N ALA A 129 17.92 5.14 4.63
CA ALA A 129 17.07 6.27 4.25
C ALA A 129 16.19 6.75 5.42
N GLU A 130 15.42 5.85 6.04
CA GLU A 130 14.50 6.22 7.14
C GLU A 130 15.25 6.81 8.34
N ARG A 131 16.38 6.22 8.69
CA ARG A 131 17.22 6.71 9.78
C ARG A 131 17.73 8.13 9.50
N ILE A 132 18.17 8.40 8.25
CA ILE A 132 18.68 9.72 7.86
C ILE A 132 17.55 10.74 7.78
N LEU A 133 16.39 10.38 7.25
CA LEU A 133 15.22 11.25 7.23
C LEU A 133 14.77 11.65 8.64
N LYS A 134 14.83 10.72 9.59
CA LYS A 134 14.44 10.96 10.98
C LYS A 134 15.47 11.75 11.79
N ASN A 135 16.75 11.45 11.61
CA ASN A 135 17.82 11.94 12.50
C ASN A 135 18.82 12.88 11.81
N GLY A 136 18.70 13.10 10.49
CA GLY A 136 19.67 13.81 9.68
C GLY A 136 20.89 12.95 9.31
N LEU A 137 21.69 13.46 8.40
CA LEU A 137 22.95 12.83 7.98
C LEU A 137 24.10 13.35 8.83
N LEU A 138 24.71 12.50 9.63
CA LEU A 138 25.87 12.82 10.45
C LEU A 138 27.14 12.30 9.76
N LEU A 139 28.07 13.23 9.41
CA LEU A 139 29.40 12.91 8.88
C LEU A 139 30.46 13.51 9.81
N ASP A 140 31.37 12.68 10.25
CA ASP A 140 32.49 13.08 11.15
C ASP A 140 32.02 13.90 12.37
N GLY A 141 30.87 13.51 12.93
CA GLY A 141 30.27 14.19 14.08
C GLY A 141 29.53 15.48 13.77
N LYS A 142 29.33 15.85 12.48
CA LYS A 142 28.64 17.06 12.06
C LYS A 142 27.42 16.73 11.24
N LEU A 143 26.29 17.38 11.56
CA LEU A 143 25.09 17.31 10.74
C LEU A 143 25.32 18.01 9.40
N GLN A 144 24.92 17.34 8.33
CA GLN A 144 24.99 17.87 6.97
C GLN A 144 23.65 18.42 6.54
N CYS A 145 23.66 19.47 5.70
CA CYS A 145 22.46 19.92 5.01
C CYS A 145 22.11 18.91 3.90
N ILE A 146 20.88 18.38 3.94
CA ILE A 146 20.37 17.39 3.01
C ILE A 146 19.14 17.88 2.23
N ASP A 147 18.82 19.17 2.28
CA ASP A 147 17.65 19.79 1.67
C ASP A 147 17.55 19.46 0.19
N PHE A 148 18.68 19.47 -0.54
CA PHE A 148 18.75 19.08 -1.95
C PHE A 148 18.26 17.66 -2.23
N ALA A 149 18.40 16.76 -1.25
CA ALA A 149 17.94 15.38 -1.38
C ALA A 149 16.47 15.22 -0.91
N ILE A 150 15.97 16.13 -0.07
CA ILE A 150 14.57 16.17 0.34
C ILE A 150 13.66 16.60 -0.82
N GLU A 151 14.14 17.38 -1.78
CA GLU A 151 13.37 17.80 -2.96
C GLU A 151 12.81 16.63 -3.78
N VAL A 152 13.41 15.44 -3.71
CA VAL A 152 12.87 14.26 -4.41
C VAL A 152 11.50 13.85 -3.86
N PHE A 153 11.23 14.08 -2.58
CA PHE A 153 9.96 13.79 -1.94
C PHE A 153 8.86 14.74 -2.43
N GLU A 154 9.20 16.03 -2.54
CA GLU A 154 8.27 17.04 -3.07
C GLU A 154 7.92 16.77 -4.53
N LYS A 155 8.92 16.40 -5.33
CA LYS A 155 8.72 16.01 -6.72
C LYS A 155 7.85 14.77 -6.83
N PHE A 156 8.11 13.74 -6.02
CA PHE A 156 7.30 12.53 -6.01
C PHE A 156 5.83 12.84 -5.72
N VAL A 157 5.54 13.64 -4.70
CA VAL A 157 4.16 14.03 -4.36
C VAL A 157 3.51 14.84 -5.48
N ALA A 158 4.26 15.76 -6.11
CA ALA A 158 3.74 16.53 -7.24
C ALA A 158 3.39 15.64 -8.43
N ASP A 159 4.28 14.71 -8.79
CA ASP A 159 4.07 13.76 -9.88
C ASP A 159 2.90 12.81 -9.59
N LEU A 160 2.77 12.36 -8.33
CA LEU A 160 1.65 11.52 -7.89
C LEU A 160 0.32 12.27 -8.03
N ILE A 161 0.22 13.49 -7.52
CA ILE A 161 -0.98 14.33 -7.63
C ILE A 161 -1.34 14.55 -9.10
N ASN A 162 -0.38 14.89 -9.95
CA ASN A 162 -0.60 15.12 -11.38
C ASN A 162 -1.19 13.87 -12.07
N ARG A 163 -0.70 12.68 -11.75
CA ARG A 163 -1.22 11.42 -12.29
C ARG A 163 -2.62 11.12 -11.79
N LEU A 164 -2.86 11.30 -10.49
CA LEU A 164 -4.17 11.06 -9.90
C LEU A 164 -5.24 12.03 -10.42
N GLN A 165 -4.88 13.29 -10.71
CA GLN A 165 -5.81 14.30 -11.25
C GLN A 165 -6.28 13.98 -12.67
N ILE A 166 -5.55 13.17 -13.43
CA ILE A 166 -5.98 12.71 -14.76
C ILE A 166 -7.17 11.76 -14.62
N GLU A 167 -7.17 10.93 -13.57
CA GLU A 167 -8.14 9.86 -13.39
C GLU A 167 -9.29 10.23 -12.44
N TYR A 168 -9.04 11.14 -11.49
CA TYR A 168 -9.98 11.47 -10.43
C TYR A 168 -10.09 12.97 -10.17
N SER A 169 -11.28 13.42 -9.81
CA SER A 169 -11.52 14.79 -9.33
C SER A 169 -11.11 14.92 -7.86
N LEU A 170 -9.81 15.10 -7.59
CA LEU A 170 -9.26 15.12 -6.23
C LEU A 170 -9.86 16.22 -5.34
N ARG A 171 -10.31 17.35 -5.94
CA ARG A 171 -10.83 18.52 -5.19
C ARG A 171 -12.29 18.38 -4.75
N THR A 172 -13.00 17.40 -5.26
CA THR A 172 -14.44 17.22 -5.01
C THR A 172 -14.79 15.92 -4.31
N ASN A 173 -13.78 15.13 -3.97
CA ASN A 173 -13.93 13.86 -3.27
C ASN A 173 -13.13 13.87 -1.97
N HIS A 174 -13.62 13.14 -0.98
CA HIS A 174 -12.81 12.76 0.17
C HIS A 174 -11.68 11.84 -0.30
N ILE A 175 -10.54 11.93 0.36
CA ILE A 175 -9.36 11.13 0.03
C ILE A 175 -8.93 10.39 1.29
N SER A 176 -8.90 9.07 1.24
CA SER A 176 -8.32 8.22 2.27
C SER A 176 -6.95 7.73 1.85
N LEU A 177 -5.96 7.98 2.70
CA LEU A 177 -4.59 7.50 2.50
C LEU A 177 -4.35 6.23 3.31
N THR A 178 -3.72 5.24 2.68
CA THR A 178 -3.34 3.99 3.32
C THR A 178 -1.98 3.51 2.80
N GLY A 179 -1.48 2.40 3.34
CA GLY A 179 -0.16 1.87 3.01
C GLY A 179 0.97 2.52 3.80
N GLY A 180 2.17 1.93 3.70
CA GLY A 180 3.34 2.39 4.44
C GLY A 180 3.82 3.80 4.09
N GLY A 181 3.48 4.31 2.91
CA GLY A 181 3.79 5.68 2.48
C GLY A 181 2.82 6.74 3.00
N ALA A 182 1.66 6.34 3.52
CA ALA A 182 0.67 7.31 4.04
C ALA A 182 1.23 8.12 5.21
N GLU A 183 1.99 7.52 6.11
CA GLU A 183 2.66 8.21 7.22
C GLU A 183 3.71 9.22 6.72
N LEU A 184 4.46 8.84 5.68
CA LEU A 184 5.52 9.68 5.12
C LEU A 184 4.99 10.90 4.35
N PHE A 185 3.89 10.74 3.61
CA PHE A 185 3.37 11.76 2.70
C PHE A 185 2.09 12.43 3.15
N GLY A 186 1.42 11.90 4.18
CA GLY A 186 0.09 12.35 4.58
C GLY A 186 0.00 13.85 4.84
N GLU A 187 0.96 14.43 5.56
CA GLU A 187 1.01 15.87 5.83
C GLU A 187 1.21 16.69 4.54
N THR A 188 2.16 16.27 3.69
CA THR A 188 2.43 16.96 2.41
C THR A 188 1.22 16.91 1.46
N LEU A 189 0.53 15.76 1.42
CA LEU A 189 -0.68 15.59 0.63
C LEU A 189 -1.83 16.44 1.15
N ARG A 190 -2.05 16.48 2.48
CA ARG A 190 -3.06 17.37 3.10
C ARG A 190 -2.78 18.83 2.77
N ASN A 191 -1.54 19.29 2.90
CA ASN A 191 -1.16 20.67 2.62
C ASN A 191 -1.41 21.06 1.15
N ARG A 192 -1.33 20.11 0.21
CA ARG A 192 -1.55 20.37 -1.22
C ARG A 192 -2.98 20.15 -1.71
N LEU A 193 -3.71 19.23 -1.11
CA LEU A 193 -5.04 18.82 -1.54
C LEU A 193 -6.16 19.35 -0.61
N GLY A 194 -5.81 19.81 0.59
CA GLY A 194 -6.75 20.38 1.56
C GLY A 194 -7.27 19.37 2.59
N ASP A 195 -8.23 19.83 3.39
CA ASP A 195 -8.75 19.12 4.58
C ASP A 195 -9.56 17.85 4.27
N GLY A 196 -9.83 17.57 3.01
CA GLY A 196 -10.52 16.35 2.57
C GLY A 196 -9.65 15.09 2.55
N VAL A 197 -8.37 15.18 2.97
CA VAL A 197 -7.40 14.07 3.02
C VAL A 197 -7.30 13.53 4.45
N HIS A 198 -7.61 12.26 4.62
CA HIS A 198 -7.60 11.54 5.90
C HIS A 198 -6.66 10.35 5.92
#